data_6c1e08eab2c353c4bbc322ec630954c9
#
_entry.id   6c1e08eab2c353c4bbc322ec630954c9
#
_cell.length_a   1.000
_cell.length_b   1.000
_cell.length_c   1.000
_cell.angle_alpha   90.00
_cell.angle_beta   90.00
_cell.angle_gamma   90.00
#
_symmetry.space_group_name_H-M   'P 1'
#
loop_
_entity.id
_entity.type
_entity.pdbx_description
1 polymer ?
#
loop_
_entity_poly.entity_id
_entity_poly.type
_entity_poly.pdbx_seq_one_letter_code
_entity_poly.pdbx_strand_id
1 'polypeptide(L)'
;MLLYIGLGSNLGDRADNIRQAVKSICQRVGKLVKCSSLYESAPVDMKSDNMFLNAAAIFETELDAHDILAITQQIECELGRDVKSDGRHYDRTIDIDLLQYGDCNFETADLTLPHPLVPNRKFVLEPLAEIAPDHHFSTPPYNTFEQMLSDLDTTEITIPTEPLTTDWRQVNFLLKQLSEGKSISWPDYQQLFENEDTYLVFLSDYVEDVKRRVGMATLCITHSPTGSKAWVEDVVIDQAFRGRGLSHRLIACMKLKAAEKGIKKIMLTSRPARVAANRLYLEEGFARRETNVYAFEVKTEDMEEYRQKTMGQGLKRVVKVE
;
A
#
# COMPACT_ATOMS: atom_id res chain seq x y z
N MET A 1 -21.98 -23.76 -10.54
CA MET A 1 -21.06 -22.67 -10.95
C MET A 1 -19.74 -22.84 -10.20
N LEU A 2 -18.62 -22.33 -10.75
CA LEU A 2 -17.34 -22.36 -10.03
C LEU A 2 -17.23 -21.20 -9.05
N LEU A 3 -16.87 -21.52 -7.82
CA LEU A 3 -16.61 -20.59 -6.74
C LEU A 3 -15.13 -20.64 -6.36
N TYR A 4 -14.46 -19.50 -6.39
CA TYR A 4 -13.07 -19.33 -5.99
C TYR A 4 -13.03 -18.73 -4.59
N ILE A 5 -12.32 -19.39 -3.68
CA ILE A 5 -12.22 -19.00 -2.27
C ILE A 5 -10.75 -18.83 -1.89
N GLY A 6 -10.46 -17.74 -1.15
CA GLY A 6 -9.22 -17.56 -0.41
C GLY A 6 -9.38 -18.04 1.01
N LEU A 7 -8.35 -18.65 1.57
CA LEU A 7 -8.30 -19.18 2.93
C LEU A 7 -7.04 -18.65 3.61
N GLY A 8 -7.15 -18.10 4.82
CA GLY A 8 -6.04 -17.58 5.60
C GLY A 8 -6.14 -17.94 7.08
N SER A 9 -5.03 -18.30 7.71
CA SER A 9 -4.95 -18.59 9.14
C SER A 9 -3.63 -18.13 9.73
N ASN A 10 -3.65 -17.44 10.89
CA ASN A 10 -2.44 -17.03 11.60
C ASN A 10 -2.45 -17.32 13.10
N LEU A 11 -3.46 -18.07 13.59
CA LEU A 11 -3.55 -18.53 15.00
C LEU A 11 -3.68 -20.04 15.08
N GLY A 12 -3.11 -20.63 16.14
CA GLY A 12 -3.23 -22.04 16.47
C GLY A 12 -2.59 -22.97 15.44
N ASP A 13 -3.18 -24.15 15.19
CA ASP A 13 -2.76 -25.04 14.10
C ASP A 13 -3.31 -24.52 12.76
N ARG A 14 -2.58 -23.61 12.17
CA ARG A 14 -2.96 -22.91 10.93
C ARG A 14 -3.32 -23.89 9.79
N ALA A 15 -2.54 -24.96 9.65
CA ALA A 15 -2.76 -25.94 8.58
C ALA A 15 -4.01 -26.77 8.83
N ASP A 16 -4.30 -27.09 10.09
CA ASP A 16 -5.51 -27.83 10.45
C ASP A 16 -6.76 -26.94 10.34
N ASN A 17 -6.67 -25.69 10.73
CA ASN A 17 -7.76 -24.73 10.56
C ASN A 17 -8.19 -24.62 9.09
N ILE A 18 -7.22 -24.50 8.15
CA ILE A 18 -7.51 -24.47 6.69
C ILE A 18 -8.13 -25.78 6.24
N ARG A 19 -7.61 -26.94 6.68
CA ARG A 19 -8.18 -28.25 6.33
C ARG A 19 -9.63 -28.42 6.82
N GLN A 20 -9.92 -27.99 8.07
CA GLN A 20 -11.27 -28.04 8.64
C GLN A 20 -12.24 -27.10 7.88
N ALA A 21 -11.78 -25.89 7.51
CA ALA A 21 -12.57 -24.97 6.70
C ALA A 21 -12.92 -25.59 5.34
N VAL A 22 -11.95 -26.12 4.60
CA VAL A 22 -12.20 -26.80 3.30
C VAL A 22 -13.19 -27.96 3.48
N LYS A 23 -13.03 -28.77 4.53
CA LYS A 23 -13.96 -29.88 4.82
C LYS A 23 -15.38 -29.40 5.08
N SER A 24 -15.54 -28.33 5.88
CA SER A 24 -16.85 -27.74 6.18
C SER A 24 -17.51 -27.13 4.95
N ILE A 25 -16.73 -26.47 4.07
CA ILE A 25 -17.21 -25.94 2.79
C ILE A 25 -17.66 -27.09 1.86
N CYS A 26 -16.91 -28.19 1.79
CA CYS A 26 -17.30 -29.37 1.02
C CYS A 26 -18.66 -29.93 1.46
N GLN A 27 -18.96 -29.87 2.76
CA GLN A 27 -20.19 -30.44 3.29
C GLN A 27 -21.42 -29.53 3.12
N ARG A 28 -21.21 -28.21 3.07
CA ARG A 28 -22.29 -27.22 3.22
C ARG A 28 -22.47 -26.33 1.99
N VAL A 29 -21.41 -26.14 1.19
CA VAL A 29 -21.44 -25.22 0.04
C VAL A 29 -21.40 -25.97 -1.27
N GLY A 30 -20.43 -26.88 -1.47
CA GLY A 30 -20.32 -27.57 -2.74
C GLY A 30 -19.13 -28.53 -2.85
N LYS A 31 -18.97 -29.11 -4.02
CA LYS A 31 -17.93 -30.09 -4.31
C LYS A 31 -16.58 -29.40 -4.54
N LEU A 32 -15.54 -29.83 -3.84
CA LEU A 32 -14.18 -29.38 -4.10
C LEU A 32 -13.71 -29.84 -5.49
N VAL A 33 -13.24 -28.89 -6.30
CA VAL A 33 -12.68 -29.13 -7.65
C VAL A 33 -11.15 -29.13 -7.57
N LYS A 34 -10.55 -28.11 -6.94
CA LYS A 34 -9.10 -28.00 -6.73
C LYS A 34 -8.81 -27.27 -5.41
N CYS A 35 -7.64 -27.55 -4.83
CA CYS A 35 -7.10 -26.84 -3.69
C CYS A 35 -5.59 -26.65 -3.91
N SER A 36 -5.08 -25.48 -3.59
CA SER A 36 -3.65 -25.17 -3.71
C SER A 36 -2.81 -25.80 -2.60
N SER A 37 -1.52 -25.71 -2.74
CA SER A 37 -0.55 -25.82 -1.64
C SER A 37 -0.76 -24.74 -0.59
N LEU A 38 -0.12 -24.87 0.59
CA LEU A 38 -0.13 -23.85 1.63
C LEU A 38 1.05 -22.90 1.43
N TYR A 39 0.78 -21.59 1.44
CA TYR A 39 1.76 -20.52 1.26
C TYR A 39 1.90 -19.72 2.54
N GLU A 40 3.13 -19.53 3.03
CA GLU A 40 3.37 -18.68 4.18
C GLU A 40 3.61 -17.23 3.77
N SER A 41 2.98 -16.28 4.47
CA SER A 41 3.19 -14.85 4.24
C SER A 41 3.26 -14.07 5.54
N ALA A 42 3.94 -12.92 5.50
CA ALA A 42 3.82 -11.92 6.56
C ALA A 42 2.39 -11.35 6.62
N PRO A 43 1.93 -10.89 7.79
CA PRO A 43 0.66 -10.19 7.90
C PRO A 43 0.66 -8.93 7.03
N VAL A 44 -0.45 -8.73 6.30
CA VAL A 44 -0.68 -7.57 5.42
C VAL A 44 -1.84 -6.76 5.98
N ASP A 45 -1.72 -5.43 5.96
CA ASP A 45 -2.73 -4.47 6.45
C ASP A 45 -3.06 -4.59 7.95
N MET A 46 -2.19 -5.26 8.74
CA MET A 46 -2.37 -5.42 10.19
C MET A 46 -1.03 -5.52 10.94
N LYS A 47 -1.04 -5.20 12.25
CA LYS A 47 0.11 -5.42 13.13
C LYS A 47 -0.04 -6.77 13.80
N SER A 48 0.82 -7.70 13.43
CA SER A 48 0.91 -9.00 14.08
C SER A 48 2.32 -9.57 13.86
N ASP A 49 2.81 -10.32 14.83
CA ASP A 49 4.04 -11.13 14.72
C ASP A 49 3.74 -12.55 14.19
N ASN A 50 2.46 -12.88 14.02
CA ASN A 50 2.03 -14.20 13.58
C ASN A 50 1.98 -14.26 12.05
N MET A 51 2.80 -15.11 11.45
CA MET A 51 2.79 -15.40 10.01
C MET A 51 1.50 -16.11 9.61
N PHE A 52 0.95 -15.75 8.46
CA PHE A 52 -0.20 -16.42 7.87
C PHE A 52 0.21 -17.67 7.10
N LEU A 53 -0.65 -18.70 7.12
CA LEU A 53 -0.74 -19.69 6.05
C LEU A 53 -1.95 -19.35 5.19
N ASN A 54 -1.75 -19.35 3.88
CA ASN A 54 -2.79 -19.03 2.89
C ASN A 54 -2.95 -20.18 1.91
N ALA A 55 -4.15 -20.33 1.39
CA ALA A 55 -4.48 -21.25 0.32
C ALA A 55 -5.61 -20.69 -0.55
N ALA A 56 -5.77 -21.23 -1.75
CA ALA A 56 -6.96 -21.03 -2.58
C ALA A 56 -7.64 -22.35 -2.86
N ALA A 57 -8.95 -22.34 -2.98
CA ALA A 57 -9.73 -23.50 -3.34
C ALA A 57 -10.84 -23.13 -4.34
N ILE A 58 -11.15 -24.09 -5.24
CA ILE A 58 -12.23 -23.97 -6.22
C ILE A 58 -13.29 -25.01 -5.87
N PHE A 59 -14.52 -24.55 -5.73
CA PHE A 59 -15.68 -25.41 -5.48
C PHE A 59 -16.68 -25.29 -6.63
N GLU A 60 -17.41 -26.37 -6.88
CA GLU A 60 -18.58 -26.36 -7.73
C GLU A 60 -19.83 -26.34 -6.84
N THR A 61 -20.69 -25.33 -7.04
CA THR A 61 -21.88 -25.12 -6.22
C THR A 61 -23.03 -24.56 -7.05
N GLU A 62 -24.27 -24.78 -6.57
CA GLU A 62 -25.51 -24.21 -7.11
C GLU A 62 -26.15 -23.20 -6.14
N LEU A 63 -25.55 -22.97 -4.97
CA LEU A 63 -26.08 -22.02 -3.96
C LEU A 63 -25.94 -20.57 -4.46
N ASP A 64 -26.80 -19.70 -3.93
CA ASP A 64 -26.67 -18.26 -4.15
C ASP A 64 -25.43 -17.68 -3.44
N ALA A 65 -24.86 -16.61 -3.99
CA ALA A 65 -23.63 -16.01 -3.46
C ALA A 65 -23.78 -15.48 -2.02
N HIS A 66 -24.96 -14.94 -1.66
CA HIS A 66 -25.23 -14.48 -0.30
C HIS A 66 -25.41 -15.63 0.67
N ASP A 67 -26.03 -16.74 0.23
CA ASP A 67 -26.12 -17.95 1.06
C ASP A 67 -24.71 -18.52 1.32
N ILE A 68 -23.85 -18.54 0.31
CA ILE A 68 -22.45 -18.96 0.44
C ILE A 68 -21.73 -18.07 1.46
N LEU A 69 -21.88 -16.75 1.36
CA LEU A 69 -21.28 -15.80 2.29
C LEU A 69 -21.74 -16.06 3.73
N ALA A 70 -23.03 -16.25 3.94
CA ALA A 70 -23.58 -16.56 5.26
C ALA A 70 -23.04 -17.88 5.85
N ILE A 71 -22.92 -18.90 5.00
CA ILE A 71 -22.37 -20.21 5.40
C ILE A 71 -20.89 -20.10 5.74
N THR A 72 -20.08 -19.38 4.94
CA THR A 72 -18.64 -19.23 5.18
C THR A 72 -18.39 -18.43 6.47
N GLN A 73 -19.14 -17.37 6.73
CA GLN A 73 -19.07 -16.62 8.00
C GLN A 73 -19.46 -17.49 9.21
N GLN A 74 -20.43 -18.37 9.06
CA GLN A 74 -20.79 -19.33 10.12
C GLN A 74 -19.65 -20.32 10.36
N ILE A 75 -19.01 -20.84 9.32
CA ILE A 75 -17.84 -21.73 9.43
C ILE A 75 -16.70 -21.03 10.17
N GLU A 76 -16.43 -19.76 9.87
CA GLU A 76 -15.42 -18.97 10.58
C GLU A 76 -15.71 -18.88 12.07
N CYS A 77 -16.95 -18.58 12.44
CA CYS A 77 -17.37 -18.55 13.86
C CYS A 77 -17.22 -19.91 14.54
N GLU A 78 -17.62 -21.00 13.90
CA GLU A 78 -17.50 -22.37 14.42
C GLU A 78 -16.05 -22.80 14.62
N LEU A 79 -15.12 -22.26 13.82
CA LEU A 79 -13.68 -22.49 13.93
C LEU A 79 -12.96 -21.48 14.86
N GLY A 80 -13.71 -20.70 15.64
CA GLY A 80 -13.19 -19.85 16.71
C GLY A 80 -12.84 -18.42 16.28
N ARG A 81 -13.45 -17.89 15.23
CA ARG A 81 -13.35 -16.47 14.89
C ARG A 81 -14.36 -15.67 15.71
N ASP A 82 -13.99 -15.27 16.92
CA ASP A 82 -14.90 -14.61 17.88
C ASP A 82 -15.13 -13.11 17.60
N VAL A 83 -14.32 -12.47 16.77
CA VAL A 83 -14.36 -11.02 16.56
C VAL A 83 -14.95 -10.71 15.19
N LYS A 84 -16.14 -10.10 15.18
CA LYS A 84 -16.66 -9.44 13.96
C LYS A 84 -15.75 -8.27 13.61
N SER A 85 -15.42 -8.13 12.34
CA SER A 85 -14.62 -7.03 11.83
C SER A 85 -15.29 -5.68 12.18
N ASP A 86 -14.61 -4.87 12.99
CA ASP A 86 -14.96 -3.47 13.26
C ASP A 86 -14.24 -2.52 12.27
N GLY A 87 -13.83 -3.06 11.11
CA GLY A 87 -13.00 -2.39 10.12
C GLY A 87 -11.49 -2.49 10.40
N ARG A 88 -11.09 -3.23 11.46
CA ARG A 88 -9.70 -3.56 11.76
C ARG A 88 -9.43 -5.03 11.50
N HIS A 89 -8.19 -5.33 11.13
CA HIS A 89 -7.73 -6.70 10.97
C HIS A 89 -7.09 -7.20 12.27
N TYR A 90 -7.49 -8.39 12.71
CA TYR A 90 -7.00 -9.07 13.91
C TYR A 90 -6.45 -10.45 13.54
N ASP A 91 -5.62 -10.99 14.43
CA ASP A 91 -5.21 -12.39 14.35
C ASP A 91 -6.44 -13.30 14.43
N ARG A 92 -6.48 -14.32 13.58
CA ARG A 92 -7.65 -15.17 13.41
C ARG A 92 -7.29 -16.62 13.12
N THR A 93 -8.11 -17.51 13.64
CA THR A 93 -8.00 -18.95 13.40
C THR A 93 -8.22 -19.26 11.93
N ILE A 94 -9.20 -18.63 11.30
CA ILE A 94 -9.51 -18.79 9.89
C ILE A 94 -10.14 -17.51 9.30
N ASP A 95 -9.83 -17.24 8.04
CA ASP A 95 -10.43 -16.22 7.20
C ASP A 95 -10.87 -16.88 5.89
N ILE A 96 -12.09 -16.67 5.46
CA ILE A 96 -12.67 -17.30 4.26
C ILE A 96 -13.22 -16.20 3.36
N ASP A 97 -12.44 -15.81 2.36
CA ASP A 97 -12.82 -14.77 1.39
C ASP A 97 -13.41 -15.39 0.12
N LEU A 98 -14.60 -14.93 -0.29
CA LEU A 98 -15.15 -15.21 -1.61
C LEU A 98 -14.41 -14.33 -2.63
N LEU A 99 -13.73 -14.95 -3.59
CA LEU A 99 -12.87 -14.24 -4.56
C LEU A 99 -13.59 -14.02 -5.91
N GLN A 100 -14.30 -15.05 -6.38
CA GLN A 100 -15.09 -15.00 -7.61
C GLN A 100 -16.14 -16.09 -7.61
N TYR A 101 -17.30 -15.83 -8.26
CA TYR A 101 -18.36 -16.79 -8.42
C TYR A 101 -18.86 -16.83 -9.88
N GLY A 102 -18.41 -17.80 -10.64
CA GLY A 102 -18.61 -17.88 -12.09
C GLY A 102 -18.20 -16.55 -12.76
N ASP A 103 -19.02 -16.08 -13.70
CA ASP A 103 -18.86 -14.78 -14.35
C ASP A 103 -19.76 -13.71 -13.73
N CYS A 104 -20.26 -13.94 -12.51
CA CYS A 104 -21.16 -13.02 -11.84
C CYS A 104 -20.42 -11.81 -11.27
N ASN A 105 -21.06 -10.65 -11.38
CA ASN A 105 -20.63 -9.42 -10.77
C ASN A 105 -21.62 -9.05 -9.68
N PHE A 106 -21.12 -8.88 -8.45
CA PHE A 106 -21.88 -8.44 -7.29
C PHE A 106 -21.28 -7.15 -6.77
N GLU A 107 -22.12 -6.16 -6.50
CA GLU A 107 -21.73 -4.92 -5.86
C GLU A 107 -22.84 -4.52 -4.87
N THR A 108 -22.78 -5.13 -3.69
CA THR A 108 -23.72 -4.89 -2.59
C THR A 108 -22.97 -4.34 -1.38
N ALA A 109 -23.68 -3.98 -0.33
CA ALA A 109 -23.06 -3.41 0.88
C ALA A 109 -22.14 -4.42 1.62
N ASP A 110 -22.39 -5.72 1.46
CA ASP A 110 -21.74 -6.83 2.16
C ASP A 110 -20.95 -7.78 1.27
N LEU A 111 -21.12 -7.69 -0.06
CA LEU A 111 -20.43 -8.57 -1.01
C LEU A 111 -20.08 -7.85 -2.30
N THR A 112 -18.80 -7.87 -2.66
CA THR A 112 -18.30 -7.43 -3.96
C THR A 112 -17.54 -8.55 -4.63
N LEU A 113 -17.99 -9.00 -5.79
CA LEU A 113 -17.34 -10.02 -6.61
C LEU A 113 -17.23 -9.55 -8.07
N PRO A 114 -16.12 -9.80 -8.74
CA PRO A 114 -14.86 -10.32 -8.22
C PRO A 114 -14.32 -9.47 -7.07
N HIS A 115 -13.63 -10.13 -6.13
CA HIS A 115 -13.13 -9.43 -4.94
C HIS A 115 -12.06 -8.40 -5.34
N PRO A 116 -12.24 -7.11 -5.00
CA PRO A 116 -11.48 -6.00 -5.60
C PRO A 116 -9.99 -5.99 -5.24
N LEU A 117 -9.59 -6.68 -4.18
CA LEU A 117 -8.20 -6.70 -3.73
C LEU A 117 -7.38 -7.89 -4.28
N VAL A 118 -8.00 -8.83 -5.01
CA VAL A 118 -7.25 -9.98 -5.57
C VAL A 118 -6.07 -9.54 -6.43
N PRO A 119 -6.19 -8.58 -7.37
CA PRO A 119 -5.07 -8.20 -8.24
C PRO A 119 -3.86 -7.63 -7.50
N ASN A 120 -4.02 -7.28 -6.22
CA ASN A 120 -3.04 -6.54 -5.43
C ASN A 120 -2.42 -7.37 -4.30
N ARG A 121 -2.84 -8.64 -4.14
CA ARG A 121 -2.46 -9.49 -3.02
C ARG A 121 -1.71 -10.72 -3.47
N LYS A 122 -0.38 -10.69 -3.36
CA LYS A 122 0.48 -11.81 -3.74
C LYS A 122 0.09 -13.11 -3.03
N PHE A 123 -0.23 -13.06 -1.72
CA PHE A 123 -0.64 -14.20 -0.92
C PHE A 123 -2.00 -14.80 -1.34
N VAL A 124 -2.78 -14.10 -2.17
CA VAL A 124 -4.00 -14.60 -2.82
C VAL A 124 -3.68 -15.11 -4.21
N LEU A 125 -2.89 -14.36 -4.99
CA LEU A 125 -2.58 -14.69 -6.38
C LEU A 125 -1.65 -15.90 -6.52
N GLU A 126 -0.66 -16.10 -5.65
CA GLU A 126 0.22 -17.28 -5.71
C GLU A 126 -0.58 -18.59 -5.64
N PRO A 127 -1.46 -18.81 -4.63
CA PRO A 127 -2.27 -20.02 -4.60
C PRO A 127 -3.31 -20.10 -5.73
N LEU A 128 -3.87 -18.98 -6.22
CA LEU A 128 -4.78 -18.98 -7.36
C LEU A 128 -4.08 -19.36 -8.67
N ALA A 129 -2.88 -18.81 -8.92
CA ALA A 129 -2.08 -19.12 -10.11
C ALA A 129 -1.63 -20.59 -10.13
N GLU A 130 -1.40 -21.24 -8.98
CA GLU A 130 -1.12 -22.66 -8.90
C GLU A 130 -2.29 -23.51 -9.43
N ILE A 131 -3.53 -23.16 -9.10
CA ILE A 131 -4.70 -23.99 -9.39
C ILE A 131 -5.49 -23.58 -10.63
N ALA A 132 -5.35 -22.33 -11.06
CA ALA A 132 -6.08 -21.76 -12.19
C ALA A 132 -5.29 -20.65 -12.90
N PRO A 133 -4.05 -20.91 -13.41
CA PRO A 133 -3.17 -19.87 -13.96
C PRO A 133 -3.82 -19.05 -15.08
N ASP A 134 -4.55 -19.71 -15.98
CA ASP A 134 -5.16 -19.10 -17.16
C ASP A 134 -6.54 -18.47 -16.90
N HIS A 135 -7.05 -18.58 -15.66
CA HIS A 135 -8.34 -18.00 -15.32
C HIS A 135 -8.22 -16.48 -15.13
N HIS A 136 -9.21 -15.76 -15.62
CA HIS A 136 -9.30 -14.29 -15.49
C HIS A 136 -10.68 -13.87 -14.97
N PHE A 137 -10.78 -12.65 -14.48
CA PHE A 137 -12.07 -12.06 -14.14
C PHE A 137 -12.86 -11.67 -15.40
N SER A 138 -14.19 -11.70 -15.30
CA SER A 138 -15.10 -11.17 -16.33
C SER A 138 -15.10 -9.63 -16.39
N THR A 139 -14.52 -8.96 -15.40
CA THR A 139 -14.36 -7.51 -15.29
C THR A 139 -12.86 -7.12 -15.27
N PRO A 140 -12.50 -5.85 -15.54
CA PRO A 140 -11.12 -5.40 -15.43
C PRO A 140 -10.53 -5.63 -14.00
N PRO A 141 -9.23 -6.00 -13.94
CA PRO A 141 -8.34 -6.26 -15.05
C PRO A 141 -8.63 -7.61 -15.68
N TYR A 142 -8.66 -7.70 -17.01
CA TYR A 142 -8.90 -8.96 -17.74
C TYR A 142 -7.67 -9.88 -17.79
N ASN A 143 -6.67 -9.61 -16.96
CA ASN A 143 -5.45 -10.39 -16.87
C ASN A 143 -5.74 -11.75 -16.22
N THR A 144 -5.00 -12.79 -16.61
CA THR A 144 -5.04 -14.08 -15.91
C THR A 144 -4.40 -13.98 -14.53
N PHE A 145 -4.67 -14.94 -13.64
CA PHE A 145 -4.05 -14.96 -12.31
C PHE A 145 -2.52 -15.02 -12.39
N GLU A 146 -1.98 -15.77 -13.36
CA GLU A 146 -0.53 -15.82 -13.62
C GLU A 146 0.02 -14.46 -14.07
N GLN A 147 -0.68 -13.75 -14.97
CA GLN A 147 -0.29 -12.42 -15.41
C GLN A 147 -0.36 -11.41 -14.25
N MET A 148 -1.44 -11.41 -13.46
CA MET A 148 -1.57 -10.54 -12.30
C MET A 148 -0.45 -10.79 -11.28
N LEU A 149 -0.09 -12.06 -11.03
CA LEU A 149 1.02 -12.42 -10.16
C LEU A 149 2.36 -11.93 -10.70
N SER A 150 2.61 -12.11 -11.99
CA SER A 150 3.80 -11.59 -12.69
C SER A 150 3.88 -10.08 -12.59
N ASP A 151 2.76 -9.37 -12.79
CA ASP A 151 2.68 -7.92 -12.69
C ASP A 151 3.03 -7.39 -11.28
N LEU A 152 2.69 -8.14 -10.23
CA LEU A 152 3.07 -7.79 -8.86
C LEU A 152 4.58 -7.89 -8.61
N ASP A 153 5.26 -8.80 -9.26
CA ASP A 153 6.70 -9.02 -9.09
C ASP A 153 7.56 -8.07 -9.97
N THR A 154 6.97 -7.44 -11.00
CA THR A 154 7.70 -6.51 -11.88
C THR A 154 7.97 -5.14 -11.28
N THR A 155 7.22 -4.75 -10.26
CA THR A 155 7.39 -3.44 -9.64
C THR A 155 8.66 -3.39 -8.78
N GLU A 156 9.60 -2.53 -9.17
CA GLU A 156 10.88 -2.32 -8.49
C GLU A 156 10.89 -1.02 -7.69
N ILE A 157 11.49 -1.05 -6.50
CA ILE A 157 11.76 0.16 -5.70
C ILE A 157 13.23 0.55 -5.85
N THR A 158 13.48 1.82 -6.12
CA THR A 158 14.82 2.38 -6.23
C THR A 158 14.95 3.72 -5.50
N ILE A 159 16.14 3.96 -4.96
CA ILE A 159 16.56 5.29 -4.46
C ILE A 159 17.74 5.70 -5.33
N PRO A 160 17.53 6.54 -6.35
CA PRO A 160 18.60 6.94 -7.24
C PRO A 160 19.63 7.83 -6.52
N THR A 161 20.87 7.74 -6.94
CA THR A 161 21.99 8.55 -6.42
C THR A 161 22.39 9.68 -7.35
N GLU A 162 21.83 9.70 -8.57
CA GLU A 162 22.15 10.65 -9.63
C GLU A 162 20.87 11.17 -10.29
N PRO A 163 20.85 12.46 -10.70
CA PRO A 163 19.72 13.02 -11.44
C PRO A 163 19.76 12.57 -12.89
N LEU A 164 18.69 11.92 -13.38
CA LEU A 164 18.51 11.55 -14.78
C LEU A 164 17.40 12.40 -15.41
N THR A 165 17.62 12.91 -16.62
CA THR A 165 16.60 13.70 -17.36
C THR A 165 15.34 12.90 -17.68
N THR A 166 15.48 11.60 -17.87
CA THR A 166 14.34 10.68 -18.04
C THR A 166 13.49 10.61 -16.79
N ASP A 167 14.11 10.50 -15.62
CA ASP A 167 13.44 10.47 -14.33
C ASP A 167 12.78 11.81 -14.02
N TRP A 168 13.46 12.93 -14.28
CA TRP A 168 12.91 14.27 -14.12
C TRP A 168 11.59 14.49 -14.89
N ARG A 169 11.51 14.00 -16.15
CA ARG A 169 10.28 14.09 -16.93
C ARG A 169 9.15 13.27 -16.30
N GLN A 170 9.46 12.09 -15.81
CA GLN A 170 8.49 11.20 -15.16
C GLN A 170 8.07 11.75 -13.78
N VAL A 171 8.99 12.36 -13.02
CA VAL A 171 8.66 13.09 -11.78
C VAL A 171 7.64 14.19 -12.06
N ASN A 172 7.87 15.02 -13.09
CA ASN A 172 6.91 16.06 -13.46
C ASN A 172 5.56 15.53 -13.90
N PHE A 173 5.52 14.36 -14.55
CA PHE A 173 4.27 13.67 -14.86
C PHE A 173 3.52 13.25 -13.58
N LEU A 174 4.20 12.68 -12.60
CA LEU A 174 3.63 12.26 -11.33
C LEU A 174 3.20 13.46 -10.47
N LEU A 175 4.01 14.52 -10.41
CA LEU A 175 3.68 15.74 -9.66
C LEU A 175 2.38 16.40 -10.14
N LYS A 176 2.10 16.41 -11.44
CA LYS A 176 0.83 16.89 -12.00
C LYS A 176 -0.38 16.10 -11.50
N GLN A 177 -0.20 14.79 -11.25
CA GLN A 177 -1.25 13.94 -10.68
C GLN A 177 -1.41 14.12 -9.16
N LEU A 178 -0.37 14.59 -8.47
CA LEU A 178 -0.41 14.89 -7.05
C LEU A 178 -1.19 16.17 -6.75
N SER A 179 -0.94 17.22 -7.55
CA SER A 179 -1.64 18.50 -7.47
C SER A 179 -1.51 19.26 -8.78
N GLU A 180 -2.59 19.86 -9.24
CA GLU A 180 -2.61 20.71 -10.43
C GLU A 180 -1.58 21.85 -10.33
N GLY A 181 -0.81 22.04 -11.39
CA GLY A 181 0.22 23.09 -11.48
C GLY A 181 1.56 22.75 -10.80
N LYS A 182 1.69 21.63 -10.06
CA LYS A 182 2.99 21.23 -9.52
C LYS A 182 3.94 20.72 -10.59
N SER A 183 5.16 21.25 -10.54
CA SER A 183 6.32 20.81 -11.36
C SER A 183 7.61 21.20 -10.67
N ILE A 184 8.70 20.59 -11.06
CA ILE A 184 10.06 20.92 -10.64
C ILE A 184 10.92 21.27 -11.85
N SER A 185 11.71 22.33 -11.77
CA SER A 185 12.68 22.66 -12.80
C SER A 185 13.85 21.67 -12.81
N TRP A 186 14.58 21.58 -13.93
CA TRP A 186 15.74 20.70 -13.99
C TRP A 186 16.83 21.09 -12.97
N PRO A 187 17.22 22.36 -12.80
CA PRO A 187 18.18 22.76 -11.78
C PRO A 187 17.72 22.39 -10.36
N ASP A 188 16.46 22.66 -10.00
CA ASP A 188 15.93 22.32 -8.67
C ASP A 188 15.91 20.81 -8.45
N TYR A 189 15.59 20.02 -9.50
CA TYR A 189 15.64 18.56 -9.45
C TYR A 189 17.07 18.06 -9.20
N GLN A 190 18.09 18.63 -9.87
CA GLN A 190 19.50 18.30 -9.62
C GLN A 190 19.92 18.63 -8.18
N GLN A 191 19.48 19.76 -7.65
CA GLN A 191 19.80 20.19 -6.29
C GLN A 191 19.30 19.23 -5.21
N LEU A 192 18.22 18.45 -5.47
CA LEU A 192 17.77 17.42 -4.54
C LEU A 192 18.82 16.34 -4.28
N PHE A 193 19.68 16.03 -5.28
CA PHE A 193 20.72 15.01 -5.19
C PHE A 193 22.01 15.53 -4.54
N GLU A 194 22.18 16.83 -4.44
CA GLU A 194 23.29 17.46 -3.71
C GLU A 194 23.07 17.46 -2.20
N ASN A 195 21.82 17.22 -1.76
CA ASN A 195 21.44 17.19 -0.36
C ASN A 195 21.46 15.77 0.17
N GLU A 196 22.43 15.43 1.01
CA GLU A 196 22.61 14.10 1.63
C GLU A 196 21.45 13.67 2.55
N ASP A 197 20.59 14.60 2.91
CA ASP A 197 19.42 14.39 3.76
C ASP A 197 18.09 14.31 2.99
N THR A 198 18.16 14.31 1.65
CA THR A 198 16.99 14.19 0.78
C THR A 198 17.07 12.92 -0.05
N TYR A 199 16.03 12.08 0.01
CA TYR A 199 15.95 10.81 -0.70
C TYR A 199 14.69 10.78 -1.55
N LEU A 200 14.85 10.69 -2.87
CA LEU A 200 13.77 10.36 -3.78
C LEU A 200 13.63 8.83 -3.84
N VAL A 201 12.43 8.35 -3.57
CA VAL A 201 12.09 6.92 -3.67
C VAL A 201 11.19 6.75 -4.87
N PHE A 202 11.57 5.89 -5.80
CA PHE A 202 10.79 5.58 -6.98
C PHE A 202 10.26 4.15 -6.96
N LEU A 203 9.02 4.00 -7.40
CA LEU A 203 8.46 2.74 -7.88
C LEU A 203 8.52 2.74 -9.40
N SER A 204 9.06 1.68 -9.97
CA SER A 204 9.12 1.46 -11.42
C SER A 204 8.35 0.22 -11.78
N ASP A 205 7.71 0.24 -12.92
CA ASP A 205 7.06 -0.91 -13.52
C ASP A 205 7.22 -0.83 -15.05
N TYR A 206 6.89 -1.90 -15.76
CA TYR A 206 6.92 -1.93 -17.21
C TYR A 206 5.55 -1.53 -17.76
N VAL A 207 5.57 -0.61 -18.73
CA VAL A 207 4.40 -0.17 -19.51
C VAL A 207 4.77 -0.30 -20.97
N GLU A 208 4.10 -1.19 -21.70
CA GLU A 208 4.44 -1.47 -23.10
C GLU A 208 5.94 -1.78 -23.29
N ASP A 209 6.48 -2.68 -22.45
CA ASP A 209 7.89 -3.09 -22.41
C ASP A 209 8.90 -1.97 -22.09
N VAL A 210 8.42 -0.78 -21.71
CA VAL A 210 9.26 0.34 -21.29
C VAL A 210 9.18 0.53 -19.79
N LYS A 211 10.33 0.46 -19.10
CA LYS A 211 10.41 0.74 -17.66
C LYS A 211 10.08 2.20 -17.37
N ARG A 212 9.06 2.44 -16.54
CA ARG A 212 8.59 3.78 -16.15
C ARG A 212 8.51 3.92 -14.64
N ARG A 213 8.64 5.16 -14.17
CA ARG A 213 8.35 5.51 -12.77
C ARG A 213 6.84 5.63 -12.61
N VAL A 214 6.25 4.67 -11.89
CA VAL A 214 4.79 4.59 -11.65
C VAL A 214 4.40 5.09 -10.26
N GLY A 215 5.38 5.45 -9.45
CA GLY A 215 5.17 6.09 -8.16
C GLY A 215 6.44 6.72 -7.62
N MET A 216 6.25 7.70 -6.75
CA MET A 216 7.36 8.35 -6.05
C MET A 216 6.95 8.83 -4.66
N ALA A 217 7.96 9.05 -3.83
CA ALA A 217 7.87 9.80 -2.59
C ALA A 217 9.23 10.43 -2.27
N THR A 218 9.22 11.47 -1.45
CA THR A 218 10.43 12.13 -0.98
C THR A 218 10.55 11.97 0.53
N LEU A 219 11.72 11.58 1.02
CA LEU A 219 12.08 11.58 2.44
C LEU A 219 13.11 12.66 2.69
N CYS A 220 12.76 13.66 3.52
CA CYS A 220 13.66 14.75 3.91
C CYS A 220 14.02 14.60 5.38
N ILE A 221 15.31 14.53 5.71
CA ILE A 221 15.80 14.53 7.09
C ILE A 221 16.08 15.96 7.51
N THR A 222 15.61 16.33 8.69
CA THR A 222 15.85 17.64 9.28
C THR A 222 16.52 17.48 10.63
N HIS A 223 17.51 18.33 10.89
CA HIS A 223 18.26 18.37 12.14
C HIS A 223 17.91 19.63 12.95
N SER A 224 17.72 19.47 14.23
CA SER A 224 17.46 20.56 15.16
C SER A 224 18.10 20.27 16.51
N PRO A 225 18.28 21.28 17.40
CA PRO A 225 18.81 21.06 18.75
C PRO A 225 18.01 20.01 19.56
N THR A 226 16.74 19.80 19.23
CA THR A 226 15.86 18.80 19.88
C THR A 226 15.94 17.41 19.25
N GLY A 227 16.81 17.21 18.26
CA GLY A 227 17.04 15.94 17.58
C GLY A 227 16.67 15.96 16.11
N SER A 228 16.99 14.84 15.45
CA SER A 228 16.71 14.64 14.03
C SER A 228 15.36 13.97 13.83
N LYS A 229 14.67 14.33 12.75
CA LYS A 229 13.41 13.74 12.30
C LYS A 229 13.34 13.71 10.77
N ALA A 230 12.58 12.78 10.22
CA ALA A 230 12.32 12.75 8.80
C ALA A 230 10.92 13.26 8.47
N TRP A 231 10.77 13.83 7.28
CA TRP A 231 9.51 14.24 6.69
C TRP A 231 9.26 13.45 5.41
N VAL A 232 8.07 12.91 5.28
CA VAL A 232 7.58 12.27 4.05
C VAL A 232 6.79 13.29 3.26
N GLU A 233 7.23 13.53 2.03
CA GLU A 233 6.63 14.51 1.12
C GLU A 233 6.32 13.84 -0.24
N ASP A 234 5.46 14.47 -1.00
CA ASP A 234 5.14 14.17 -2.40
C ASP A 234 4.85 12.70 -2.71
N VAL A 235 4.14 12.00 -1.81
CA VAL A 235 3.71 10.62 -2.04
C VAL A 235 2.67 10.58 -3.15
N VAL A 236 3.00 9.93 -4.25
CA VAL A 236 2.10 9.78 -5.41
C VAL A 236 2.31 8.44 -6.10
N ILE A 237 1.20 7.81 -6.49
CA ILE A 237 1.16 6.66 -7.40
C ILE A 237 0.40 7.10 -8.65
N ASP A 238 0.94 6.76 -9.82
CA ASP A 238 0.27 6.96 -11.10
C ASP A 238 -1.14 6.38 -11.05
N GLN A 239 -2.11 7.14 -11.55
CA GLN A 239 -3.51 6.78 -11.49
C GLN A 239 -3.80 5.39 -12.06
N ALA A 240 -3.10 5.00 -13.13
CA ALA A 240 -3.24 3.69 -13.76
C ALA A 240 -2.73 2.53 -12.88
N PHE A 241 -1.93 2.81 -11.85
CA PHE A 241 -1.31 1.83 -10.97
C PHE A 241 -1.84 1.87 -9.53
N ARG A 242 -2.86 2.69 -9.27
CA ARG A 242 -3.50 2.77 -7.95
C ARG A 242 -4.27 1.48 -7.63
N GLY A 243 -4.52 1.26 -6.33
CA GLY A 243 -5.24 0.07 -5.88
C GLY A 243 -4.38 -1.18 -5.75
N ARG A 244 -3.10 -1.16 -6.16
CA ARG A 244 -2.16 -2.29 -6.15
C ARG A 244 -1.26 -2.33 -4.90
N GLY A 245 -1.64 -1.69 -3.80
CA GLY A 245 -0.83 -1.65 -2.57
C GLY A 245 0.54 -0.95 -2.69
N LEU A 246 0.86 -0.34 -3.83
CA LEU A 246 2.19 0.24 -4.12
C LEU A 246 2.59 1.38 -3.17
N SER A 247 1.62 2.13 -2.65
CA SER A 247 1.87 3.17 -1.66
C SER A 247 2.39 2.63 -0.33
N HIS A 248 1.95 1.44 0.09
CA HIS A 248 2.49 0.76 1.28
C HIS A 248 3.97 0.44 1.11
N ARG A 249 4.37 -0.02 -0.10
CA ARG A 249 5.77 -0.31 -0.42
C ARG A 249 6.65 0.95 -0.38
N LEU A 250 6.15 2.10 -0.88
CA LEU A 250 6.86 3.38 -0.76
C LEU A 250 7.07 3.77 0.70
N ILE A 251 6.01 3.72 1.51
CA ILE A 251 6.09 4.07 2.92
C ILE A 251 7.04 3.12 3.68
N ALA A 252 6.99 1.82 3.42
CA ALA A 252 7.89 0.85 4.02
C ALA A 252 9.36 1.14 3.67
N CYS A 253 9.66 1.45 2.41
CA CYS A 253 11.01 1.83 1.97
C CYS A 253 11.50 3.10 2.68
N MET A 254 10.66 4.11 2.85
CA MET A 254 11.02 5.33 3.56
C MET A 254 11.25 5.09 5.06
N LYS A 255 10.46 4.23 5.70
CA LYS A 255 10.68 3.81 7.09
C LYS A 255 12.02 3.11 7.25
N LEU A 256 12.34 2.19 6.34
CA LEU A 256 13.62 1.49 6.31
C LEU A 256 14.77 2.49 6.15
N LYS A 257 14.67 3.41 5.18
CA LYS A 257 15.70 4.43 4.94
C LYS A 257 15.91 5.36 6.14
N ALA A 258 14.83 5.78 6.78
CA ALA A 258 14.90 6.58 8.01
C ALA A 258 15.58 5.80 9.15
N ALA A 259 15.26 4.50 9.30
CA ALA A 259 15.89 3.65 10.31
C ALA A 259 17.40 3.46 10.05
N GLU A 260 17.83 3.24 8.79
CA GLU A 260 19.24 3.17 8.38
C GLU A 260 20.00 4.45 8.75
N LYS A 261 19.34 5.61 8.71
CA LYS A 261 19.89 6.90 9.10
C LYS A 261 19.76 7.20 10.61
N GLY A 262 19.31 6.25 11.41
CA GLY A 262 19.14 6.40 12.86
C GLY A 262 18.00 7.34 13.27
N ILE A 263 17.08 7.64 12.35
CA ILE A 263 15.95 8.53 12.61
C ILE A 263 14.86 7.78 13.38
N LYS A 264 14.48 8.31 14.53
CA LYS A 264 13.45 7.70 15.41
C LYS A 264 12.03 8.21 15.16
N LYS A 265 11.86 9.26 14.37
CA LYS A 265 10.57 9.91 14.17
C LYS A 265 10.39 10.33 12.72
N ILE A 266 9.32 9.83 12.11
CA ILE A 266 8.90 10.22 10.78
C ILE A 266 7.60 11.03 10.89
N MET A 267 7.51 12.10 10.13
CA MET A 267 6.40 13.03 10.08
C MET A 267 5.89 13.14 8.65
N LEU A 268 4.63 13.48 8.50
CA LEU A 268 4.02 13.89 7.24
C LEU A 268 2.84 14.84 7.50
N THR A 269 2.42 15.53 6.45
CA THR A 269 1.16 16.28 6.46
C THR A 269 0.23 15.75 5.37
N SER A 270 -1.05 15.70 5.66
CA SER A 270 -2.08 15.30 4.70
C SER A 270 -3.36 16.08 4.90
N ARG A 271 -3.96 16.54 3.80
CA ARG A 271 -5.25 17.25 3.86
C ARG A 271 -6.37 16.28 4.25
N PRO A 272 -7.36 16.70 5.06
CA PRO A 272 -8.51 15.85 5.42
C PRO A 272 -9.25 15.24 4.22
N ALA A 273 -9.35 15.99 3.12
CA ALA A 273 -10.00 15.55 1.89
C ALA A 273 -9.30 14.36 1.18
N ARG A 274 -8.04 14.07 1.52
CA ARG A 274 -7.30 12.92 0.96
C ARG A 274 -7.60 11.65 1.74
N VAL A 275 -8.84 11.19 1.69
CA VAL A 275 -9.34 10.07 2.51
C VAL A 275 -8.49 8.81 2.36
N ALA A 276 -8.19 8.38 1.13
CA ALA A 276 -7.39 7.19 0.86
C ALA A 276 -5.95 7.29 1.41
N ALA A 277 -5.31 8.46 1.25
CA ALA A 277 -3.97 8.67 1.80
C ALA A 277 -3.96 8.71 3.34
N ASN A 278 -4.97 9.35 3.94
CA ASN A 278 -5.10 9.37 5.39
C ASN A 278 -5.33 7.97 5.98
N ARG A 279 -6.10 7.13 5.28
CA ARG A 279 -6.30 5.72 5.64
C ARG A 279 -4.97 4.96 5.56
N LEU A 280 -4.25 5.06 4.44
CA LEU A 280 -2.92 4.47 4.25
C LEU A 280 -1.98 4.79 5.43
N TYR A 281 -1.89 6.07 5.82
CA TYR A 281 -0.96 6.47 6.89
C TYR A 281 -1.35 5.87 8.26
N LEU A 282 -2.63 5.74 8.55
CA LEU A 282 -3.09 5.07 9.77
C LEU A 282 -2.77 3.56 9.74
N GLU A 283 -3.02 2.90 8.63
CA GLU A 283 -2.68 1.49 8.39
C GLU A 283 -1.18 1.25 8.52
N GLU A 284 -0.37 2.19 8.03
CA GLU A 284 1.09 2.20 8.17
C GLU A 284 1.58 2.59 9.59
N GLY A 285 0.70 2.77 10.54
CA GLY A 285 1.02 3.01 11.94
C GLY A 285 1.40 4.46 12.27
N PHE A 286 1.14 5.41 11.38
CA PHE A 286 1.23 6.83 11.74
C PHE A 286 0.06 7.21 12.66
N ALA A 287 0.36 7.94 13.72
CA ALA A 287 -0.66 8.48 14.61
C ALA A 287 -1.01 9.93 14.24
N ARG A 288 -2.30 10.23 14.14
CA ARG A 288 -2.79 11.59 13.96
C ARG A 288 -2.39 12.44 15.18
N ARG A 289 -1.92 13.64 14.93
CA ARG A 289 -1.52 14.59 16.00
C ARG A 289 -2.46 15.80 16.02
N GLU A 290 -2.75 16.26 17.23
CA GLU A 290 -3.44 17.54 17.46
C GLU A 290 -2.40 18.67 17.43
N THR A 291 -2.02 19.10 16.23
CA THR A 291 -1.09 20.21 16.02
C THR A 291 -1.57 21.04 14.86
N ASN A 292 -1.45 22.36 14.99
CA ASN A 292 -1.69 23.27 13.88
C ASN A 292 -0.47 23.30 12.96
N VAL A 293 -0.72 23.40 11.67
CA VAL A 293 0.29 23.67 10.64
C VAL A 293 0.09 25.10 10.19
N TYR A 294 1.16 25.90 10.28
CA TYR A 294 1.19 27.27 9.82
C TYR A 294 2.09 27.36 8.60
N ALA A 295 1.66 28.09 7.58
CA ALA A 295 2.43 28.39 6.38
C ALA A 295 2.58 29.91 6.23
N PHE A 296 3.76 30.33 5.81
CA PHE A 296 4.06 31.72 5.47
C PHE A 296 4.82 31.72 4.13
N GLU A 297 4.33 32.52 3.19
CA GLU A 297 4.97 32.69 1.89
C GLU A 297 6.04 33.79 2.01
N VAL A 298 7.30 33.41 1.84
CA VAL A 298 8.43 34.37 1.85
C VAL A 298 8.50 35.03 0.49
N LYS A 299 8.37 36.36 0.46
CA LYS A 299 8.53 37.15 -0.74
C LYS A 299 9.88 37.85 -0.74
N THR A 300 10.59 37.77 -1.85
CA THR A 300 11.93 38.37 -2.00
C THR A 300 11.87 39.91 -1.86
N GLU A 301 10.76 40.51 -2.28
CA GLU A 301 10.49 41.95 -2.17
C GLU A 301 10.40 42.44 -0.73
N ASP A 302 10.02 41.55 0.22
CA ASP A 302 9.87 41.88 1.64
C ASP A 302 11.18 41.74 2.44
N MET A 303 12.30 41.41 1.81
CA MET A 303 13.59 41.16 2.48
C MET A 303 14.07 42.33 3.31
N GLU A 304 13.85 43.57 2.88
CA GLU A 304 14.28 44.76 3.63
C GLU A 304 13.44 44.94 4.90
N GLU A 305 12.12 44.66 4.83
CA GLU A 305 11.26 44.66 6.01
C GLU A 305 11.68 43.59 7.02
N TYR A 306 12.04 42.39 6.54
CA TYR A 306 12.52 41.31 7.41
C TYR A 306 13.86 41.70 8.07
N ARG A 307 14.77 42.33 7.31
CA ARG A 307 16.04 42.85 7.85
C ARG A 307 15.83 43.90 8.93
N GLN A 308 14.92 44.85 8.70
CA GLN A 308 14.61 45.88 9.70
C GLN A 308 14.01 45.29 10.97
N LYS A 309 13.12 44.29 10.86
CA LYS A 309 12.53 43.60 12.03
C LYS A 309 13.58 42.76 12.79
N THR A 310 14.58 42.20 12.10
CA THR A 310 15.68 41.44 12.76
C THR A 310 16.79 42.33 13.33
N MET A 311 16.98 43.53 12.77
CA MET A 311 17.96 44.52 13.25
C MET A 311 17.43 45.45 14.34
N GLY A 312 16.27 45.12 14.94
CA GLY A 312 15.71 45.85 16.07
C GLY A 312 16.79 46.17 17.11
N GLN A 313 16.70 47.35 17.78
CA GLN A 313 17.69 47.97 18.67
C GLN A 313 18.50 46.93 19.49
N GLY A 314 19.75 46.62 19.07
CA GLY A 314 20.69 45.88 19.90
C GLY A 314 21.34 44.62 19.30
N LEU A 315 20.99 44.14 18.12
CA LEU A 315 21.72 43.02 17.50
C LEU A 315 23.00 43.51 16.81
N LYS A 316 24.11 43.51 17.55
CA LYS A 316 25.43 43.67 16.96
C LYS A 316 25.74 42.47 16.08
N ARG A 317 25.99 42.73 14.78
CA ARG A 317 26.44 41.78 13.80
C ARG A 317 27.75 41.13 14.28
N VAL A 318 27.72 39.86 14.67
CA VAL A 318 28.91 39.03 14.83
C VAL A 318 29.00 38.14 13.61
N VAL A 319 29.57 38.65 12.53
CA VAL A 319 30.03 37.83 11.42
C VAL A 319 31.53 37.96 11.42
N LYS A 320 32.24 36.91 11.82
CA LYS A 320 33.63 36.73 11.40
C LYS A 320 33.58 36.17 9.99
N VAL A 321 34.08 36.93 9.04
CA VAL A 321 34.48 36.44 7.73
C VAL A 321 35.97 36.16 7.87
N GLU A 322 36.35 34.90 7.85
CA GLU A 322 37.66 34.40 7.44
C GLU A 322 37.51 33.63 6.16
#